data_c76e81ec6128e840ad281039fb95c449
#
_entry.id   c76e81ec6128e840ad281039fb95c449
#
_cell.length_a   1.000
_cell.length_b   1.000
_cell.length_c   1.000
_cell.angle_alpha   90.00
_cell.angle_beta   90.00
_cell.angle_gamma   90.00
#
_symmetry.space_group_name_H-M   'P 1'
#
loop_
_entity.id
_entity.type
_entity.pdbx_description
1 polymer ?
#
loop_
_entity_poly.entity_id
_entity_poly.type
_entity_poly.pdbx_seq_one_letter_code
_entity_poly.pdbx_strand_id
1 'polypeptide(L)'
;MKRDIYSLFAALLLAGLAATMFTNIHYSAAQALKSGPTFEAYRKAIQEAHQVDIRNFKDKIKGGYADGKAITNYDLAQLIEGIKWEREHTSDSLLALEMAMDHLERIPDYYTNLTRMEYQCESEKLRQQ
;
A
#
# COMPACT_ATOMS: atom_id res chain seq x y z
N MET A 1 -23.69 -48.91 -31.85
CA MET A 1 -23.28 -48.76 -30.45
C MET A 1 -21.80 -48.35 -30.30
N LYS A 2 -21.28 -47.38 -31.08
CA LYS A 2 -19.91 -46.86 -30.92
C LYS A 2 -19.83 -45.31 -30.74
N ARG A 3 -20.95 -44.64 -30.61
CA ARG A 3 -21.04 -43.17 -30.57
C ARG A 3 -21.04 -42.57 -29.16
N ASP A 4 -21.33 -43.35 -28.15
CA ASP A 4 -21.59 -42.83 -26.80
C ASP A 4 -20.33 -42.74 -25.91
N ILE A 5 -19.27 -43.52 -26.23
CA ILE A 5 -18.06 -43.56 -25.42
C ILE A 5 -17.24 -42.27 -25.59
N TYR A 6 -17.19 -41.71 -26.81
CA TYR A 6 -16.45 -40.45 -27.02
C TYR A 6 -17.08 -39.21 -26.43
N SER A 7 -18.44 -39.22 -26.31
CA SER A 7 -19.19 -38.17 -25.69
C SER A 7 -18.93 -38.10 -24.17
N LEU A 8 -18.85 -39.24 -23.51
CA LEU A 8 -18.54 -39.34 -22.07
C LEU A 8 -17.10 -38.90 -21.75
N PHE A 9 -16.14 -39.26 -22.62
CA PHE A 9 -14.75 -38.81 -22.42
C PHE A 9 -14.56 -37.33 -22.65
N ALA A 10 -15.27 -36.72 -23.61
CA ALA A 10 -15.21 -35.28 -23.84
C ALA A 10 -15.82 -34.49 -22.68
N ALA A 11 -16.92 -34.96 -22.09
CA ALA A 11 -17.57 -34.33 -20.94
C ALA A 11 -16.68 -34.41 -19.67
N LEU A 12 -15.99 -35.51 -19.44
CA LEU A 12 -15.07 -35.68 -18.33
C LEU A 12 -13.82 -34.80 -18.46
N LEU A 13 -13.27 -34.63 -19.67
CA LEU A 13 -12.13 -33.77 -19.95
C LEU A 13 -12.48 -32.27 -19.72
N LEU A 14 -13.66 -31.84 -20.17
CA LEU A 14 -14.13 -30.47 -19.99
C LEU A 14 -14.43 -30.15 -18.50
N ALA A 15 -15.00 -31.10 -17.76
CA ALA A 15 -15.24 -30.94 -16.32
C ALA A 15 -13.91 -30.90 -15.52
N GLY A 16 -12.91 -31.67 -15.93
CA GLY A 16 -11.58 -31.65 -15.32
C GLY A 16 -10.85 -30.33 -15.55
N LEU A 17 -10.93 -29.75 -16.76
CA LEU A 17 -10.34 -28.44 -17.05
C LEU A 17 -11.01 -27.29 -16.26
N ALA A 18 -12.34 -27.32 -16.15
CA ALA A 18 -13.07 -26.32 -15.41
C ALA A 18 -12.73 -26.36 -13.91
N ALA A 19 -12.64 -27.56 -13.33
CA ALA A 19 -12.29 -27.73 -11.91
C ALA A 19 -10.87 -27.25 -11.61
N THR A 20 -9.89 -27.46 -12.48
CA THR A 20 -8.51 -26.98 -12.30
C THR A 20 -8.38 -25.47 -12.46
N MET A 21 -9.17 -24.86 -13.33
CA MET A 21 -9.21 -23.40 -13.49
C MET A 21 -9.81 -22.73 -12.22
N PHE A 22 -10.92 -23.27 -11.69
CA PHE A 22 -11.56 -22.74 -10.47
C PHE A 22 -10.65 -22.85 -9.25
N THR A 23 -9.96 -23.97 -9.07
CA THR A 23 -9.03 -24.15 -7.94
C THR A 23 -7.83 -23.20 -8.03
N ASN A 24 -7.31 -22.96 -9.22
CA ASN A 24 -6.19 -22.02 -9.41
C ASN A 24 -6.58 -20.57 -9.13
N ILE A 25 -7.79 -20.14 -9.50
CA ILE A 25 -8.30 -18.78 -9.23
C ILE A 25 -8.48 -18.57 -7.72
N HIS A 26 -9.09 -19.53 -7.02
CA HIS A 26 -9.28 -19.44 -5.58
C HIS A 26 -7.96 -19.52 -4.79
N TYR A 27 -7.00 -20.33 -5.25
CA TYR A 27 -5.69 -20.44 -4.63
C TYR A 27 -4.87 -19.16 -4.82
N SER A 28 -4.91 -18.57 -6.01
CA SER A 28 -4.25 -17.28 -6.32
C SER A 28 -4.85 -16.12 -5.52
N ALA A 29 -6.18 -16.05 -5.40
CA ALA A 29 -6.85 -15.03 -4.59
C ALA A 29 -6.56 -15.20 -3.09
N ALA A 30 -6.50 -16.43 -2.58
CA ALA A 30 -6.16 -16.72 -1.18
C ALA A 30 -4.69 -16.41 -0.87
N GLN A 31 -3.78 -16.56 -1.83
CA GLN A 31 -2.38 -16.13 -1.68
C GLN A 31 -2.24 -14.60 -1.74
N ALA A 32 -2.98 -13.93 -2.61
CA ALA A 32 -2.99 -12.47 -2.67
C ALA A 32 -3.53 -11.82 -1.38
N LEU A 33 -4.44 -12.50 -0.68
CA LEU A 33 -4.94 -12.06 0.63
C LEU A 33 -3.95 -12.32 1.78
N LYS A 34 -2.96 -13.21 1.58
CA LYS A 34 -1.91 -13.54 2.58
C LYS A 34 -0.61 -12.76 2.36
N SER A 35 -0.36 -12.28 1.16
CA SER A 35 0.73 -11.36 0.90
C SER A 35 0.28 -9.95 1.25
N GLY A 36 0.88 -9.34 2.26
CA GLY A 36 0.70 -7.91 2.54
C GLY A 36 0.93 -7.07 1.28
N PRO A 37 0.61 -5.78 1.32
CA PRO A 37 0.73 -4.92 0.15
C PRO A 37 2.18 -4.94 -0.37
N THR A 38 2.33 -5.18 -1.67
CA THR A 38 3.63 -5.30 -2.32
C THR A 38 4.30 -3.94 -2.47
N PHE A 39 5.64 -3.90 -2.58
CA PHE A 39 6.39 -2.68 -2.90
C PHE A 39 5.85 -1.97 -4.14
N GLU A 40 5.44 -2.72 -5.18
CA GLU A 40 4.86 -2.15 -6.40
C GLU A 40 3.50 -1.47 -6.15
N ALA A 41 2.69 -1.97 -5.21
CA ALA A 41 1.45 -1.31 -4.82
C ALA A 41 1.74 0.04 -4.14
N TYR A 42 2.73 0.08 -3.23
CA TYR A 42 3.19 1.33 -2.60
C TYR A 42 3.74 2.30 -3.63
N ARG A 43 4.62 1.83 -4.51
CA ARG A 43 5.22 2.64 -5.57
C ARG A 43 4.15 3.30 -6.44
N LYS A 44 3.18 2.51 -6.90
CA LYS A 44 2.08 3.01 -7.74
C LYS A 44 1.26 4.07 -7.00
N ALA A 45 0.82 3.79 -5.78
CA ALA A 45 -0.02 4.70 -5.02
C ALA A 45 0.70 6.02 -4.67
N ILE A 46 1.97 5.96 -4.25
CA ILE A 46 2.78 7.15 -3.94
C ILE A 46 3.10 7.94 -5.23
N GLN A 47 3.37 7.25 -6.34
CA GLN A 47 3.57 7.90 -7.63
C GLN A 47 2.31 8.62 -8.11
N GLU A 48 1.13 8.03 -7.93
CA GLU A 48 -0.15 8.65 -8.29
C GLU A 48 -0.46 9.87 -7.40
N ALA A 49 -0.19 9.77 -6.09
CA ALA A 49 -0.50 10.84 -5.14
C ALA A 49 0.48 12.03 -5.19
N HIS A 50 1.78 11.75 -5.33
CA HIS A 50 2.84 12.74 -5.15
C HIS A 50 3.79 12.88 -6.34
N GLN A 51 3.61 12.09 -7.40
CA GLN A 51 4.46 12.06 -8.60
C GLN A 51 5.95 11.74 -8.30
N VAL A 52 6.20 10.97 -7.25
CA VAL A 52 7.53 10.54 -6.83
C VAL A 52 7.72 9.03 -7.01
N ASP A 53 8.87 8.62 -7.54
CA ASP A 53 9.21 7.21 -7.72
C ASP A 53 10.10 6.73 -6.56
N ILE A 54 9.53 5.92 -5.69
CA ILE A 54 10.21 5.39 -4.50
C ILE A 54 11.27 4.33 -4.79
N ARG A 55 11.48 3.90 -6.04
CA ARG A 55 12.60 3.02 -6.41
C ARG A 55 13.95 3.65 -6.14
N ASN A 56 14.01 4.97 -6.15
CA ASN A 56 15.22 5.75 -5.90
C ASN A 56 15.38 6.15 -4.43
N PHE A 57 14.49 5.68 -3.55
CA PHE A 57 14.55 5.99 -2.13
C PHE A 57 15.86 5.47 -1.51
N LYS A 58 16.49 6.34 -0.74
CA LYS A 58 17.68 6.05 0.08
C LYS A 58 17.61 6.93 1.32
N ASP A 59 17.96 6.36 2.46
CA ASP A 59 18.11 7.11 3.70
C ASP A 59 19.14 8.23 3.53
N LYS A 60 18.75 9.45 3.86
CA LYS A 60 19.59 10.66 3.83
C LYS A 60 19.80 11.23 5.23
N ILE A 61 18.84 11.04 6.12
CA ILE A 61 18.87 11.48 7.52
C ILE A 61 19.52 10.38 8.35
N LYS A 62 20.77 10.56 8.72
CA LYS A 62 21.47 9.56 9.54
C LYS A 62 20.99 9.60 10.99
N GLY A 63 20.68 8.42 11.54
CA GLY A 63 20.20 8.28 12.91
C GLY A 63 18.70 8.47 13.04
N GLY A 64 17.94 8.41 11.93
CA GLY A 64 16.50 8.37 11.92
C GLY A 64 15.96 7.06 12.52
N TYR A 65 14.75 7.09 13.05
CA TYR A 65 14.11 5.90 13.66
C TYR A 65 13.78 4.83 12.63
N ALA A 66 13.62 5.23 11.37
CA ALA A 66 13.28 4.36 10.25
C ALA A 66 14.50 3.92 9.42
N ASP A 67 15.73 4.27 9.83
CA ASP A 67 16.95 3.93 9.10
C ASP A 67 16.99 2.43 8.75
N GLY A 68 17.20 2.13 7.46
CA GLY A 68 17.31 0.76 6.95
C GLY A 68 15.99 -0.02 6.93
N LYS A 69 14.86 0.58 7.26
CA LYS A 69 13.55 -0.10 7.26
C LYS A 69 12.86 -0.01 5.90
N ALA A 70 12.10 -1.05 5.58
CA ALA A 70 11.36 -1.08 4.33
C ALA A 70 10.15 -0.14 4.38
N ILE A 71 9.88 0.59 3.31
CA ILE A 71 8.72 1.47 3.16
C ILE A 71 7.41 0.71 3.40
N THR A 72 7.36 -0.57 3.02
CA THR A 72 6.19 -1.45 3.18
C THR A 72 5.89 -1.86 4.63
N ASN A 73 6.71 -1.50 5.59
CA ASN A 73 6.46 -1.72 7.01
C ASN A 73 5.42 -0.75 7.59
N TYR A 74 5.13 0.32 6.89
CA TYR A 74 4.25 1.39 7.34
C TYR A 74 2.91 1.36 6.61
N ASP A 75 1.86 1.90 7.22
CA ASP A 75 0.56 2.04 6.58
C ASP A 75 0.66 2.99 5.37
N LEU A 76 0.15 2.55 4.22
CA LEU A 76 0.27 3.29 2.97
C LEU A 76 -0.48 4.63 2.99
N ALA A 77 -1.65 4.68 3.63
CA ALA A 77 -2.42 5.91 3.71
C ALA A 77 -1.71 6.94 4.61
N GLN A 78 -1.11 6.47 5.71
CA GLN A 78 -0.27 7.31 6.57
C GLN A 78 0.96 7.85 5.84
N LEU A 79 1.63 7.03 5.01
CA LEU A 79 2.77 7.50 4.21
C LEU A 79 2.36 8.56 3.19
N ILE A 80 1.24 8.36 2.49
CA ILE A 80 0.73 9.33 1.51
C ILE A 80 0.40 10.67 2.21
N GLU A 81 -0.32 10.63 3.32
CA GLU A 81 -0.62 11.84 4.05
C GLU A 81 0.66 12.46 4.66
N GLY A 82 1.58 11.62 5.16
CA GLY A 82 2.87 12.05 5.69
C GLY A 82 3.71 12.81 4.69
N ILE A 83 3.90 12.29 3.49
CA ILE A 83 4.65 13.01 2.42
C ILE A 83 4.05 14.39 2.17
N LYS A 84 2.72 14.52 2.18
CA LYS A 84 2.05 15.81 2.00
C LYS A 84 2.42 16.80 3.13
N TRP A 85 2.35 16.38 4.39
CA TRP A 85 2.70 17.20 5.53
C TRP A 85 4.19 17.56 5.56
N GLU A 86 5.08 16.59 5.35
CA GLU A 86 6.52 16.83 5.41
C GLU A 86 7.04 17.69 4.23
N ARG A 87 6.28 17.80 3.15
CA ARG A 87 6.60 18.74 2.06
C ARG A 87 6.47 20.21 2.44
N GLU A 88 5.89 20.54 3.56
CA GLU A 88 5.95 21.89 4.13
C GLU A 88 7.37 22.24 4.62
N HIS A 89 8.18 21.23 4.95
CA HIS A 89 9.54 21.38 5.47
C HIS A 89 10.63 21.14 4.41
N THR A 90 10.30 20.45 3.31
CA THR A 90 11.26 20.15 2.25
C THR A 90 10.60 20.06 0.87
N SER A 91 11.32 20.49 -0.16
CA SER A 91 10.91 20.31 -1.57
C SER A 91 11.26 18.91 -2.12
N ASP A 92 12.13 18.15 -1.42
CA ASP A 92 12.51 16.79 -1.80
C ASP A 92 11.47 15.78 -1.28
N SER A 93 10.66 15.24 -2.17
CA SER A 93 9.59 14.30 -1.79
C SER A 93 10.11 12.96 -1.25
N LEU A 94 11.33 12.53 -1.60
CA LEU A 94 11.94 11.34 -1.00
C LEU A 94 12.44 11.61 0.42
N LEU A 95 12.91 12.82 0.68
CA LEU A 95 13.23 13.25 2.04
C LEU A 95 11.97 13.40 2.89
N ALA A 96 10.88 13.95 2.33
CA ALA A 96 9.58 14.00 2.98
C ALA A 96 9.05 12.59 3.34
N LEU A 97 9.23 11.61 2.44
CA LEU A 97 8.90 10.21 2.72
C LEU A 97 9.72 9.65 3.90
N GLU A 98 11.02 9.92 3.95
CA GLU A 98 11.90 9.49 5.03
C GLU A 98 11.48 10.09 6.38
N MET A 99 11.19 11.39 6.42
CA MET A 99 10.66 12.06 7.61
C MET A 99 9.33 11.45 8.06
N ALA A 100 8.46 11.14 7.10
CA ALA A 100 7.20 10.47 7.37
C ALA A 100 7.40 9.07 7.99
N MET A 101 8.33 8.29 7.47
CA MET A 101 8.67 6.98 8.03
C MET A 101 9.20 7.10 9.47
N ASP A 102 10.03 8.08 9.76
CA ASP A 102 10.55 8.34 11.12
C ASP A 102 9.45 8.63 12.14
N HIS A 103 8.46 9.44 11.75
CA HIS A 103 7.30 9.70 12.61
C HIS A 103 6.44 8.45 12.83
N LEU A 104 6.17 7.70 11.76
CA LEU A 104 5.34 6.48 11.80
C LEU A 104 6.01 5.33 12.56
N GLU A 105 7.34 5.28 12.59
CA GLU A 105 8.06 4.30 13.39
C GLU A 105 7.80 4.47 14.89
N ARG A 106 7.59 5.69 15.32
CA ARG A 106 7.31 6.01 16.72
C ARG A 106 5.82 5.99 17.05
N ILE A 107 5.00 6.48 16.12
CA ILE A 107 3.55 6.62 16.27
C ILE A 107 2.88 6.18 14.98
N PRO A 108 2.35 4.95 14.89
CA PRO A 108 1.82 4.39 13.63
C PRO A 108 0.67 5.17 12.99
N ASP A 109 -0.07 5.95 13.74
CA ASP A 109 -1.19 6.79 13.31
C ASP A 109 -0.90 8.29 13.40
N TYR A 110 0.37 8.68 13.33
CA TYR A 110 0.86 10.04 13.54
C TYR A 110 0.09 11.07 12.71
N TYR A 111 -0.04 10.87 11.42
CA TYR A 111 -0.68 11.84 10.52
C TYR A 111 -2.20 11.90 10.65
N THR A 112 -2.85 10.82 11.05
CA THR A 112 -4.27 10.85 11.44
C THR A 112 -4.48 11.74 12.65
N ASN A 113 -3.61 11.64 13.65
CA ASN A 113 -3.69 12.44 14.87
C ASN A 113 -3.34 13.91 14.60
N LEU A 114 -2.33 14.18 13.77
CA LEU A 114 -1.95 15.53 13.36
C LEU A 114 -3.10 16.23 12.63
N THR A 115 -3.68 15.60 11.62
CA THR A 115 -4.82 16.15 10.86
C THR A 115 -6.02 16.45 11.78
N ARG A 116 -6.29 15.57 12.75
CA ARG A 116 -7.38 15.81 13.73
C ARG A 116 -7.10 17.01 14.62
N MET A 117 -5.87 17.15 15.09
CA MET A 117 -5.44 18.27 15.93
C MET A 117 -5.56 19.61 15.17
N GLU A 118 -5.07 19.66 13.93
CA GLU A 118 -5.16 20.87 13.08
C GLU A 118 -6.62 21.28 12.85
N TYR A 119 -7.49 20.32 12.50
CA TYR A 119 -8.91 20.58 12.32
C TYR A 119 -9.59 21.13 13.59
N GLN A 120 -9.23 20.59 14.77
CA GLN A 120 -9.76 21.10 16.04
C GLN A 120 -9.32 22.54 16.29
N CYS A 121 -8.03 22.84 16.09
CA CYS A 121 -7.49 24.19 16.29
C CYS A 121 -8.15 25.21 15.32
N GLU A 122 -8.34 24.85 14.05
CA GLU A 122 -9.04 25.72 13.10
C GLU A 122 -10.49 25.96 13.48
N SER A 123 -11.21 24.91 13.88
CA SER A 123 -12.62 25.02 14.29
C SER A 123 -12.80 25.88 15.56
N GLU A 124 -11.82 25.87 16.45
CA GLU A 124 -11.83 26.73 17.65
C GLU A 124 -11.56 28.19 17.29
N LYS A 125 -10.62 28.49 16.40
CA LYS A 125 -10.36 29.85 15.89
C LYS A 125 -11.60 30.47 15.25
N LEU A 126 -12.34 29.69 14.45
CA LEU A 126 -13.57 30.17 13.81
C LEU A 126 -14.70 30.46 14.80
N ARG A 127 -14.75 29.75 15.94
CA ARG A 127 -15.76 30.00 16.98
C ARG A 127 -15.48 31.23 17.82
N GLN A 128 -14.25 31.75 17.83
CA GLN A 128 -13.82 32.91 18.59
C GLN A 128 -13.92 34.25 17.84
N GLN A 129 -14.27 34.19 16.52
CA GLN A 129 -14.50 35.32 15.63
C GLN A 129 -15.99 35.70 15.57
#